data_2293dc1c5bdba5292135eed03eecf10d
#
_entry.id   2293dc1c5bdba5292135eed03eecf10d
#
_cell.length_a   1.000
_cell.length_b   1.000
_cell.length_c   1.000
_cell.angle_alpha   90.00
_cell.angle_beta   90.00
_cell.angle_gamma   90.00
#
_symmetry.space_group_name_H-M   'P 1'
#
loop_
_entity.id
_entity.type
_entity.pdbx_description
1 polymer ?
#
loop_
_entity_poly.entity_id
_entity_poly.type
_entity_poly.pdbx_seq_one_letter_code
_entity_poly.pdbx_strand_id
1 'polypeptide(L)'
;GMVGFCGGDLNGFKGLFELQEYPNVLGHEVGGTIEEIGSQVPESFKLGNRVTLYPYLNCGKCISCRKGRRNACQDNKTMGVRRPGAMTRYIAIHWQDLFTSEKLSLKELALVEPLTVGFHAAARGRVSSQDRVAVIGCGIVGMGAIASAVNRGAEVIAIDIDDSKMEIAKKIGVAHTINTSKEDLHEALMRITDGDGPDVIIEAVGNAMTYRAAVDEVAYTGRVVCIGYAKSAVEFNTGIFVRKEIEILGSRNCTDEFPEVIAYLEAGKFPVEDVISKTV
;
A
#
# COMPACT_ATOMS: atom_id res chain seq x y z
N GLY A 1 -11.65 -14.53 13.49
CA GLY A 1 -10.80 -13.57 12.81
C GLY A 1 -11.47 -12.95 11.60
N MET A 2 -10.83 -11.98 11.02
CA MET A 2 -11.18 -11.32 9.75
C MET A 2 -10.00 -11.44 8.80
N VAL A 3 -10.27 -11.68 7.52
CA VAL A 3 -9.24 -11.71 6.47
C VAL A 3 -9.73 -10.88 5.31
N GLY A 4 -8.92 -9.89 4.89
CA GLY A 4 -9.20 -9.11 3.69
C GLY A 4 -8.98 -9.95 2.43
N PHE A 5 -9.72 -9.61 1.36
CA PHE A 5 -9.60 -10.25 0.06
C PHE A 5 -8.94 -9.28 -0.92
N CYS A 6 -7.65 -9.45 -1.10
CA CYS A 6 -6.81 -8.61 -1.96
C CYS A 6 -7.10 -8.85 -3.45
N GLY A 7 -6.85 -7.83 -4.27
CA GLY A 7 -6.82 -8.00 -5.74
C GLY A 7 -5.81 -9.05 -6.21
N GLY A 8 -4.72 -9.25 -5.43
CA GLY A 8 -3.75 -10.33 -5.63
C GLY A 8 -4.37 -11.71 -5.44
N ASP A 9 -5.20 -11.91 -4.41
CA ASP A 9 -5.92 -13.17 -4.17
C ASP A 9 -6.88 -13.49 -5.32
N LEU A 10 -7.61 -12.47 -5.81
CA LEU A 10 -8.49 -12.62 -6.97
C LEU A 10 -7.73 -13.03 -8.24
N ASN A 11 -6.59 -12.39 -8.49
CA ASN A 11 -5.75 -12.74 -9.63
C ASN A 11 -5.13 -14.14 -9.46
N GLY A 12 -4.71 -14.50 -8.23
CA GLY A 12 -4.28 -15.84 -7.89
C GLY A 12 -5.37 -16.87 -8.17
N PHE A 13 -6.59 -16.66 -7.67
CA PHE A 13 -7.72 -17.54 -7.91
C PHE A 13 -8.03 -17.75 -9.42
N LYS A 14 -7.87 -16.68 -10.22
CA LYS A 14 -8.06 -16.72 -11.68
C LYS A 14 -6.87 -17.29 -12.47
N GLY A 15 -5.75 -17.65 -11.82
CA GLY A 15 -4.54 -18.10 -12.50
C GLY A 15 -3.80 -16.99 -13.24
N LEU A 16 -4.02 -15.72 -12.89
CA LEU A 16 -3.46 -14.53 -13.56
C LEU A 16 -2.27 -13.92 -12.80
N PHE A 17 -1.88 -14.50 -11.67
CA PHE A 17 -0.79 -14.00 -10.84
C PHE A 17 0.42 -14.95 -10.93
N GLU A 18 1.43 -14.56 -11.68
CA GLU A 18 2.60 -15.41 -12.00
C GLU A 18 3.38 -15.90 -10.77
N LEU A 19 3.33 -15.15 -9.66
CA LEU A 19 4.03 -15.51 -8.42
C LEU A 19 3.24 -16.50 -7.55
N GLN A 20 1.98 -16.82 -7.91
CA GLN A 20 1.13 -17.71 -7.14
C GLN A 20 1.58 -19.17 -7.27
N GLU A 21 1.86 -19.83 -6.15
CA GLU A 21 2.08 -21.27 -6.09
C GLU A 21 0.77 -22.02 -5.81
N TYR A 22 0.57 -23.20 -6.42
CA TYR A 22 -0.63 -24.03 -6.29
C TYR A 22 -0.29 -25.48 -5.94
N PRO A 23 -1.13 -26.17 -5.13
CA PRO A 23 -2.31 -25.67 -4.42
C PRO A 23 -1.94 -24.76 -3.25
N ASN A 24 -2.75 -23.73 -2.93
CA ASN A 24 -2.48 -22.84 -1.81
C ASN A 24 -3.75 -22.35 -1.12
N VAL A 25 -3.67 -22.00 0.16
CA VAL A 25 -4.66 -21.24 0.90
C VAL A 25 -4.36 -19.76 0.71
N LEU A 26 -5.35 -18.96 0.32
CA LEU A 26 -5.20 -17.52 0.09
C LEU A 26 -5.23 -16.71 1.40
N GLY A 27 -5.00 -15.40 1.30
CA GLY A 27 -5.18 -14.39 2.33
C GLY A 27 -3.93 -14.04 3.11
N HIS A 28 -3.72 -12.73 3.27
CA HIS A 28 -2.56 -12.14 3.97
C HIS A 28 -2.91 -10.86 4.74
N GLU A 29 -4.11 -10.32 4.58
CA GLU A 29 -4.63 -9.15 5.28
C GLU A 29 -5.45 -9.62 6.49
N VAL A 30 -4.84 -9.65 7.68
CA VAL A 30 -5.39 -10.42 8.82
C VAL A 30 -5.67 -9.55 10.04
N GLY A 31 -6.89 -9.70 10.57
CA GLY A 31 -7.23 -9.33 11.94
C GLY A 31 -7.67 -10.58 12.72
N GLY A 32 -6.90 -10.97 13.72
CA GLY A 32 -7.12 -12.21 14.46
C GLY A 32 -7.10 -12.03 15.97
N THR A 33 -7.34 -13.14 16.68
CA THR A 33 -7.16 -13.25 18.14
C THR A 33 -6.21 -14.39 18.44
N ILE A 34 -5.42 -14.24 19.49
CA ILE A 34 -4.52 -15.30 19.99
C ILE A 34 -5.36 -16.33 20.73
N GLU A 35 -5.36 -17.57 20.24
CA GLU A 35 -6.08 -18.71 20.82
C GLU A 35 -5.15 -19.65 21.61
N GLU A 36 -3.88 -19.77 21.17
CA GLU A 36 -2.86 -20.58 21.81
C GLU A 36 -1.52 -19.86 21.82
N ILE A 37 -0.71 -20.12 22.84
CA ILE A 37 0.60 -19.48 23.04
C ILE A 37 1.66 -20.57 23.29
N GLY A 38 2.72 -20.55 22.48
CA GLY A 38 3.87 -21.44 22.66
C GLY A 38 4.76 -21.03 23.86
N SER A 39 5.54 -21.98 24.37
CA SER A 39 6.35 -21.80 25.59
C SER A 39 7.45 -20.74 25.51
N GLN A 40 7.82 -20.28 24.30
CA GLN A 40 8.88 -19.29 24.10
C GLN A 40 8.34 -17.89 23.73
N VAL A 41 7.02 -17.70 23.81
CA VAL A 41 6.38 -16.41 23.50
C VAL A 41 6.47 -15.50 24.73
N PRO A 42 6.88 -14.22 24.56
CA PRO A 42 6.94 -13.26 25.66
C PRO A 42 5.60 -13.06 26.37
N GLU A 43 5.64 -12.79 27.67
CA GLU A 43 4.45 -12.57 28.54
C GLU A 43 3.59 -11.37 28.11
N SER A 44 4.11 -10.49 27.26
CA SER A 44 3.34 -9.38 26.66
C SER A 44 2.23 -9.86 25.73
N PHE A 45 2.33 -11.06 25.17
CA PHE A 45 1.27 -11.69 24.38
C PHE A 45 0.38 -12.54 25.29
N LYS A 46 -0.93 -12.32 25.21
CA LYS A 46 -1.93 -13.03 26.04
C LYS A 46 -3.00 -13.65 25.15
N LEU A 47 -3.62 -14.72 25.65
CA LEU A 47 -4.82 -15.28 25.04
C LEU A 47 -5.88 -14.19 24.91
N GLY A 48 -6.57 -14.16 23.76
CA GLY A 48 -7.58 -13.16 23.46
C GLY A 48 -7.04 -11.82 22.95
N ASN A 49 -5.72 -11.58 22.96
CA ASN A 49 -5.19 -10.36 22.35
C ASN A 49 -5.57 -10.31 20.86
N ARG A 50 -6.04 -9.13 20.44
CA ARG A 50 -6.30 -8.84 19.03
C ARG A 50 -4.99 -8.49 18.34
N VAL A 51 -4.78 -9.09 17.16
CA VAL A 51 -3.52 -9.00 16.41
C VAL A 51 -3.74 -8.82 14.93
N THR A 52 -2.78 -8.16 14.29
CA THR A 52 -2.46 -8.32 12.87
C THR A 52 -1.07 -8.93 12.72
N LEU A 53 -0.66 -9.24 11.51
CA LEU A 53 0.60 -9.95 11.28
C LEU A 53 1.37 -9.42 10.07
N TYR A 54 2.69 -9.57 10.11
CA TYR A 54 3.58 -9.36 8.98
C TYR A 54 3.58 -10.61 8.09
N PRO A 55 3.03 -10.54 6.86
CA PRO A 55 2.79 -11.75 6.06
C PRO A 55 3.98 -12.18 5.20
N TYR A 56 5.10 -11.50 5.27
CA TYR A 56 6.25 -11.67 4.37
C TYR A 56 7.39 -12.43 5.03
N LEU A 57 7.64 -13.66 4.60
CA LEU A 57 8.83 -14.40 5.03
C LEU A 57 10.00 -14.08 4.09
N ASN A 58 11.10 -13.61 4.64
CA ASN A 58 12.30 -13.24 3.89
C ASN A 58 13.49 -14.13 4.27
N CYS A 59 14.46 -14.27 3.35
CA CYS A 59 15.56 -15.24 3.51
C CYS A 59 16.67 -14.77 4.46
N GLY A 60 16.68 -13.52 4.90
CA GLY A 60 17.69 -12.93 5.79
C GLY A 60 19.11 -12.73 5.17
N LYS A 61 19.44 -13.38 4.05
CA LYS A 61 20.81 -13.46 3.52
C LYS A 61 21.06 -12.80 2.16
N CYS A 62 20.03 -12.53 1.36
CA CYS A 62 20.20 -11.86 0.07
C CYS A 62 20.62 -10.39 0.23
N ILE A 63 21.02 -9.75 -0.88
CA ILE A 63 21.53 -8.38 -0.86
C ILE A 63 20.55 -7.39 -0.24
N SER A 64 19.25 -7.49 -0.55
CA SER A 64 18.23 -6.60 0.00
C SER A 64 18.04 -6.82 1.51
N CYS A 65 18.03 -8.08 1.97
CA CYS A 65 17.96 -8.38 3.41
C CYS A 65 19.17 -7.82 4.17
N ARG A 66 20.39 -7.99 3.64
CA ARG A 66 21.60 -7.43 4.26
C ARG A 66 21.64 -5.90 4.31
N LYS A 67 20.90 -5.25 3.40
CA LYS A 67 20.72 -3.78 3.38
C LYS A 67 19.53 -3.30 4.23
N GLY A 68 18.92 -4.16 5.04
CA GLY A 68 17.73 -3.83 5.86
C GLY A 68 16.43 -3.69 5.06
N ARG A 69 16.46 -3.97 3.74
CA ARG A 69 15.28 -3.85 2.86
C ARG A 69 14.66 -5.22 2.60
N ARG A 70 14.21 -5.86 3.69
CA ARG A 70 13.65 -7.23 3.69
C ARG A 70 12.40 -7.37 2.81
N ASN A 71 11.62 -6.31 2.63
CA ASN A 71 10.47 -6.24 1.75
C ASN A 71 10.80 -6.57 0.29
N ALA A 72 12.00 -6.21 -0.16
CA ALA A 72 12.51 -6.50 -1.51
C ALA A 72 13.34 -7.79 -1.58
N CYS A 73 13.15 -8.73 -0.66
CA CYS A 73 13.86 -10.02 -0.62
C CYS A 73 13.70 -10.77 -1.95
N GLN A 74 14.82 -11.33 -2.47
CA GLN A 74 14.83 -12.12 -3.70
C GLN A 74 14.00 -13.41 -3.56
N ASP A 75 13.98 -14.01 -2.37
CA ASP A 75 13.19 -15.20 -2.03
C ASP A 75 12.12 -14.82 -0.98
N ASN A 76 11.30 -13.82 -1.31
CA ASN A 76 10.16 -13.45 -0.46
C ASN A 76 9.05 -14.48 -0.61
N LYS A 77 8.57 -15.02 0.52
CA LYS A 77 7.43 -15.94 0.58
C LYS A 77 6.25 -15.26 1.27
N THR A 78 5.46 -14.55 0.47
CA THR A 78 4.24 -13.92 0.97
C THR A 78 3.20 -14.98 1.31
N MET A 79 2.56 -14.84 2.48
CA MET A 79 1.44 -15.64 2.93
C MET A 79 0.30 -15.56 1.89
N GLY A 80 -0.34 -16.68 1.57
CA GLY A 80 -1.39 -16.74 0.55
C GLY A 80 -0.89 -16.75 -0.90
N VAL A 81 0.42 -16.55 -1.14
CA VAL A 81 1.03 -16.52 -2.48
C VAL A 81 2.05 -17.64 -2.64
N ARG A 82 3.13 -17.63 -1.87
CA ARG A 82 4.22 -18.62 -1.92
C ARG A 82 4.36 -19.44 -0.63
N ARG A 83 3.39 -19.35 0.24
CA ARG A 83 3.16 -20.20 1.41
C ARG A 83 1.69 -20.14 1.79
N PRO A 84 1.15 -21.10 2.58
CA PRO A 84 -0.24 -21.08 2.99
C PRO A 84 -0.66 -19.78 3.64
N GLY A 85 -1.84 -19.28 3.26
CA GLY A 85 -2.45 -18.05 3.72
C GLY A 85 -3.38 -18.22 4.91
N ALA A 86 -4.07 -17.14 5.23
CA ALA A 86 -4.87 -17.00 6.44
C ALA A 86 -6.39 -17.24 6.24
N MET A 87 -6.86 -17.59 5.04
CA MET A 87 -8.27 -17.94 4.82
C MET A 87 -8.55 -19.36 5.35
N THR A 88 -8.31 -19.54 6.65
CA THR A 88 -8.51 -20.76 7.43
C THR A 88 -8.91 -20.40 8.85
N ARG A 89 -9.41 -21.38 9.60
CA ARG A 89 -9.86 -21.13 10.97
C ARG A 89 -8.74 -20.76 11.93
N TYR A 90 -7.59 -21.42 11.81
CA TYR A 90 -6.41 -21.20 12.66
C TYR A 90 -5.16 -21.18 11.82
N ILE A 91 -4.20 -20.35 12.22
CA ILE A 91 -2.85 -20.26 11.65
C ILE A 91 -1.83 -20.23 12.79
N ALA A 92 -0.66 -20.81 12.56
CA ALA A 92 0.49 -20.68 13.45
C ALA A 92 1.43 -19.61 12.89
N ILE A 93 1.76 -18.61 13.72
CA ILE A 93 2.60 -17.46 13.33
C ILE A 93 3.69 -17.27 14.39
N HIS A 94 4.87 -16.92 13.95
CA HIS A 94 5.95 -16.54 14.85
C HIS A 94 5.59 -15.23 15.56
N TRP A 95 5.75 -15.18 16.88
CA TRP A 95 5.33 -14.03 17.67
C TRP A 95 5.99 -12.70 17.25
N GLN A 96 7.21 -12.75 16.69
CA GLN A 96 7.92 -11.57 16.17
C GLN A 96 7.25 -10.94 14.93
N ASP A 97 6.39 -11.68 14.26
CA ASP A 97 5.62 -11.20 13.11
C ASP A 97 4.22 -10.70 13.51
N LEU A 98 3.89 -10.68 14.83
CA LEU A 98 2.60 -10.22 15.34
C LEU A 98 2.68 -8.79 15.88
N PHE A 99 1.62 -8.04 15.63
CA PHE A 99 1.38 -6.71 16.20
C PHE A 99 0.03 -6.71 16.91
N THR A 100 0.02 -6.25 18.16
CA THR A 100 -1.17 -6.19 19.00
C THR A 100 -1.79 -4.79 18.99
N SER A 101 -3.11 -4.68 19.15
CA SER A 101 -3.79 -3.46 19.54
C SER A 101 -4.96 -3.75 20.45
N GLU A 102 -5.07 -2.98 21.53
CA GLU A 102 -6.21 -3.05 22.43
C GLU A 102 -7.39 -2.21 21.96
N LYS A 103 -7.17 -1.25 21.04
CA LYS A 103 -8.19 -0.32 20.55
C LYS A 103 -8.85 -0.79 19.27
N LEU A 104 -8.06 -1.28 18.32
CA LEU A 104 -8.57 -1.62 17.00
C LEU A 104 -9.47 -2.86 17.01
N SER A 105 -10.53 -2.82 16.23
CA SER A 105 -11.36 -3.96 15.88
C SER A 105 -10.61 -4.95 14.96
N LEU A 106 -11.15 -6.16 14.79
CA LEU A 106 -10.58 -7.12 13.83
C LEU A 106 -10.65 -6.64 12.38
N LYS A 107 -11.65 -5.84 12.04
CA LYS A 107 -11.77 -5.19 10.71
C LYS A 107 -10.62 -4.21 10.47
N GLU A 108 -10.37 -3.33 11.43
CA GLU A 108 -9.29 -2.35 11.35
C GLU A 108 -7.91 -3.03 11.30
N LEU A 109 -7.72 -4.09 12.09
CA LEU A 109 -6.49 -4.88 12.07
C LEU A 109 -6.26 -5.58 10.73
N ALA A 110 -7.32 -6.03 10.04
CA ALA A 110 -7.20 -6.59 8.70
C ALA A 110 -6.80 -5.54 7.64
N LEU A 111 -7.10 -4.25 7.87
CA LEU A 111 -6.71 -3.16 6.98
C LEU A 111 -5.26 -2.70 7.18
N VAL A 112 -4.60 -3.10 8.26
CA VAL A 112 -3.22 -2.64 8.55
C VAL A 112 -2.28 -3.01 7.41
N GLU A 113 -2.27 -4.28 7.00
CA GLU A 113 -1.36 -4.75 5.95
C GLU A 113 -1.49 -3.97 4.64
N PRO A 114 -2.68 -3.88 3.99
CA PRO A 114 -2.79 -3.17 2.72
C PRO A 114 -2.49 -1.67 2.83
N LEU A 115 -2.77 -1.03 3.96
CA LEU A 115 -2.39 0.36 4.20
C LEU A 115 -0.87 0.54 4.33
N THR A 116 -0.16 -0.42 4.94
CA THR A 116 1.31 -0.35 5.06
C THR A 116 2.00 -0.27 3.72
N VAL A 117 1.44 -0.86 2.65
CA VAL A 117 2.01 -0.80 1.30
C VAL A 117 2.01 0.64 0.77
N GLY A 118 0.92 1.37 0.99
CA GLY A 118 0.83 2.80 0.65
C GLY A 118 1.72 3.69 1.52
N PHE A 119 1.77 3.43 2.84
CA PHE A 119 2.67 4.12 3.76
C PHE A 119 4.14 3.94 3.36
N HIS A 120 4.52 2.73 2.98
CA HIS A 120 5.86 2.45 2.47
C HIS A 120 6.16 3.23 1.18
N ALA A 121 5.19 3.37 0.28
CA ALA A 121 5.39 4.16 -0.95
C ALA A 121 5.64 5.64 -0.64
N ALA A 122 4.90 6.24 0.27
CA ALA A 122 5.14 7.61 0.70
C ALA A 122 6.53 7.77 1.34
N ALA A 123 6.95 6.81 2.18
CA ALA A 123 8.31 6.77 2.75
C ALA A 123 9.38 6.62 1.65
N ARG A 124 9.16 5.75 0.65
CA ARG A 124 10.05 5.58 -0.50
C ARG A 124 10.18 6.85 -1.32
N GLY A 125 9.08 7.58 -1.50
CA GLY A 125 9.06 8.89 -2.15
C GLY A 125 9.65 10.00 -1.28
N ARG A 126 10.04 9.74 -0.05
CA ARG A 126 10.50 10.74 0.91
C ARG A 126 9.51 11.89 1.09
N VAL A 127 8.22 11.58 1.05
CA VAL A 127 7.15 12.57 1.17
C VAL A 127 7.27 13.36 2.47
N SER A 128 7.17 14.67 2.36
CA SER A 128 7.24 15.63 3.45
C SER A 128 6.14 16.70 3.33
N SER A 129 6.03 17.56 4.33
CA SER A 129 5.08 18.68 4.32
C SER A 129 5.39 19.79 3.31
N GLN A 130 6.50 19.71 2.60
CA GLN A 130 6.86 20.64 1.54
C GLN A 130 6.42 20.17 0.16
N ASP A 131 5.93 18.92 0.05
CA ASP A 131 5.60 18.31 -1.23
C ASP A 131 4.13 18.49 -1.60
N ARG A 132 3.85 18.76 -2.88
CA ARG A 132 2.59 18.49 -3.53
C ARG A 132 2.62 17.06 -4.06
N VAL A 133 1.74 16.20 -3.57
CA VAL A 133 1.75 14.76 -3.86
C VAL A 133 0.51 14.37 -4.64
N ALA A 134 0.68 13.84 -5.83
CA ALA A 134 -0.41 13.22 -6.59
C ALA A 134 -0.40 11.70 -6.40
N VAL A 135 -1.56 11.11 -6.10
CA VAL A 135 -1.72 9.65 -6.02
C VAL A 135 -2.67 9.21 -7.12
N ILE A 136 -2.18 8.41 -8.07
CA ILE A 136 -2.94 7.86 -9.18
C ILE A 136 -3.47 6.48 -8.79
N GLY A 137 -4.80 6.38 -8.66
CA GLY A 137 -5.49 5.19 -8.18
C GLY A 137 -5.84 5.26 -6.69
N CYS A 138 -7.14 5.38 -6.40
CA CYS A 138 -7.70 5.46 -5.06
C CYS A 138 -8.28 4.10 -4.60
N GLY A 139 -7.63 2.97 -4.94
CA GLY A 139 -7.86 1.67 -4.30
C GLY A 139 -7.29 1.65 -2.89
N ILE A 140 -7.45 0.53 -2.15
CA ILE A 140 -7.02 0.45 -0.74
C ILE A 140 -5.52 0.79 -0.54
N VAL A 141 -4.66 0.36 -1.46
CA VAL A 141 -3.21 0.68 -1.43
C VAL A 141 -2.98 2.17 -1.71
N GLY A 142 -3.68 2.74 -2.70
CA GLY A 142 -3.63 4.17 -2.98
C GLY A 142 -4.17 5.02 -1.83
N MET A 143 -5.24 4.57 -1.16
CA MET A 143 -5.75 5.21 0.07
C MET A 143 -4.70 5.18 1.20
N GLY A 144 -3.93 4.11 1.32
CA GLY A 144 -2.79 4.05 2.24
C GLY A 144 -1.72 5.10 1.91
N ALA A 145 -1.40 5.28 0.62
CA ALA A 145 -0.45 6.32 0.19
C ALA A 145 -0.99 7.74 0.45
N ILE A 146 -2.27 7.98 0.16
CA ILE A 146 -2.97 9.23 0.48
C ILE A 146 -2.91 9.50 1.99
N ALA A 147 -3.30 8.51 2.81
CA ALA A 147 -3.31 8.63 4.26
C ALA A 147 -1.93 8.97 4.83
N SER A 148 -0.88 8.30 4.34
CA SER A 148 0.49 8.58 4.74
C SER A 148 0.95 9.98 4.32
N ALA A 149 0.66 10.40 3.08
CA ALA A 149 1.04 11.72 2.58
C ALA A 149 0.35 12.85 3.37
N VAL A 150 -0.97 12.72 3.60
CA VAL A 150 -1.74 13.66 4.44
C VAL A 150 -1.18 13.70 5.88
N ASN A 151 -0.91 12.54 6.47
CA ASN A 151 -0.37 12.46 7.84
C ASN A 151 1.03 13.08 7.96
N ARG A 152 1.80 13.12 6.87
CA ARG A 152 3.10 13.81 6.77
C ARG A 152 2.98 15.32 6.51
N GLY A 153 1.76 15.82 6.34
CA GLY A 153 1.47 17.24 6.11
C GLY A 153 1.61 17.70 4.67
N ALA A 154 1.73 16.79 3.70
CA ALA A 154 1.81 17.13 2.28
C ALA A 154 0.45 17.65 1.77
N GLU A 155 0.49 18.49 0.72
CA GLU A 155 -0.68 18.83 -0.08
C GLU A 155 -0.97 17.67 -1.05
N VAL A 156 -2.11 16.99 -0.87
CA VAL A 156 -2.38 15.74 -1.59
C VAL A 156 -3.48 15.93 -2.63
N ILE A 157 -3.22 15.41 -3.84
CA ILE A 157 -4.13 15.37 -4.99
C ILE A 157 -4.48 13.89 -5.23
N ALA A 158 -5.74 13.50 -5.02
CA ALA A 158 -6.22 12.15 -5.31
C ALA A 158 -6.75 12.07 -6.74
N ILE A 159 -6.32 11.07 -7.50
CA ILE A 159 -6.65 10.89 -8.92
C ILE A 159 -7.26 9.51 -9.13
N ASP A 160 -8.49 9.44 -9.63
CA ASP A 160 -9.17 8.18 -10.01
C ASP A 160 -10.18 8.47 -11.13
N ILE A 161 -10.82 7.42 -11.65
CA ILE A 161 -11.96 7.49 -12.58
C ILE A 161 -13.30 7.36 -11.85
N ASP A 162 -13.30 7.06 -10.56
CA ASP A 162 -14.47 6.74 -9.75
C ASP A 162 -14.68 7.80 -8.65
N ASP A 163 -15.75 8.59 -8.77
CA ASP A 163 -16.09 9.63 -7.80
C ASP A 163 -16.29 9.10 -6.38
N SER A 164 -16.82 7.88 -6.24
CA SER A 164 -17.07 7.31 -4.91
C SER A 164 -15.78 7.11 -4.11
N LYS A 165 -14.69 6.74 -4.78
CA LYS A 165 -13.37 6.62 -4.16
C LYS A 165 -12.77 7.98 -3.80
N MET A 166 -13.02 8.98 -4.64
CA MET A 166 -12.57 10.34 -4.33
C MET A 166 -13.28 10.95 -3.14
N GLU A 167 -14.57 10.64 -2.93
CA GLU A 167 -15.28 11.04 -1.70
C GLU A 167 -14.67 10.39 -0.44
N ILE A 168 -14.19 9.15 -0.54
CA ILE A 168 -13.43 8.52 0.55
C ILE A 168 -12.08 9.26 0.77
N ALA A 169 -11.37 9.58 -0.30
CA ALA A 169 -10.11 10.32 -0.22
C ALA A 169 -10.29 11.70 0.44
N LYS A 170 -11.40 12.40 0.17
CA LYS A 170 -11.75 13.66 0.84
C LYS A 170 -11.91 13.49 2.35
N LYS A 171 -12.50 12.39 2.82
CA LYS A 171 -12.61 12.08 4.25
C LYS A 171 -11.25 11.86 4.92
N ILE A 172 -10.24 11.39 4.16
CA ILE A 172 -8.85 11.24 4.65
C ILE A 172 -8.17 12.61 4.76
N GLY A 173 -8.61 13.60 3.97
CA GLY A 173 -8.10 14.97 4.05
C GLY A 173 -7.27 15.41 2.86
N VAL A 174 -7.53 14.88 1.65
CA VAL A 174 -6.86 15.39 0.43
C VAL A 174 -7.30 16.84 0.15
N ALA A 175 -6.39 17.64 -0.38
CA ALA A 175 -6.66 19.01 -0.78
C ALA A 175 -7.45 19.09 -2.09
N HIS A 176 -7.17 18.16 -3.02
CA HIS A 176 -7.75 18.16 -4.36
C HIS A 176 -8.10 16.75 -4.82
N THR A 177 -9.07 16.66 -5.73
CA THR A 177 -9.43 15.42 -6.43
C THR A 177 -9.54 15.67 -7.93
N ILE A 178 -9.08 14.73 -8.76
CA ILE A 178 -9.18 14.79 -10.22
C ILE A 178 -9.84 13.50 -10.72
N ASN A 179 -10.98 13.63 -11.42
CA ASN A 179 -11.61 12.51 -12.11
C ASN A 179 -11.19 12.52 -13.58
N THR A 180 -10.26 11.62 -13.95
CA THR A 180 -9.71 11.56 -15.31
C THR A 180 -10.68 11.01 -16.35
N SER A 181 -11.88 10.59 -15.97
CA SER A 181 -12.98 10.30 -16.91
C SER A 181 -13.79 11.56 -17.26
N LYS A 182 -13.57 12.68 -16.56
CA LYS A 182 -14.36 13.92 -16.67
C LYS A 182 -13.55 15.14 -17.09
N GLU A 183 -12.27 15.16 -16.75
CA GLU A 183 -11.36 16.28 -17.06
C GLU A 183 -9.98 15.78 -17.49
N ASP A 184 -9.27 16.61 -18.25
CA ASP A 184 -7.91 16.33 -18.68
C ASP A 184 -6.95 16.38 -17.48
N LEU A 185 -6.12 15.34 -17.34
CA LEU A 185 -5.19 15.20 -16.21
C LEU A 185 -4.14 16.31 -16.19
N HIS A 186 -3.54 16.60 -17.36
CA HIS A 186 -2.50 17.62 -17.47
C HIS A 186 -3.03 19.00 -17.10
N GLU A 187 -4.14 19.42 -17.72
CA GLU A 187 -4.75 20.71 -17.44
C GLU A 187 -5.14 20.87 -15.96
N ALA A 188 -5.70 19.81 -15.36
CA ALA A 188 -6.08 19.80 -13.95
C ALA A 188 -4.87 19.92 -13.02
N LEU A 189 -3.81 19.14 -13.28
CA LEU A 189 -2.58 19.19 -12.47
C LEU A 189 -1.90 20.55 -12.60
N MET A 190 -1.72 21.07 -13.80
CA MET A 190 -1.09 22.40 -14.02
C MET A 190 -1.87 23.52 -13.32
N ARG A 191 -3.20 23.46 -13.35
CA ARG A 191 -4.06 24.43 -12.64
C ARG A 191 -3.87 24.36 -11.11
N ILE A 192 -3.76 23.15 -10.54
CA ILE A 192 -3.63 22.94 -9.07
C ILE A 192 -2.20 23.30 -8.60
N THR A 193 -1.20 23.06 -9.44
CA THR A 193 0.22 23.19 -9.05
C THR A 193 0.88 24.47 -9.59
N ASP A 194 0.09 25.43 -10.07
CA ASP A 194 0.58 26.71 -10.63
C ASP A 194 1.54 26.52 -11.82
N GLY A 195 1.38 25.44 -12.57
CA GLY A 195 2.18 25.10 -13.75
C GLY A 195 3.41 24.24 -13.49
N ASP A 196 3.76 23.93 -12.23
CA ASP A 196 4.99 23.21 -11.90
C ASP A 196 4.85 21.68 -12.01
N GLY A 197 3.65 21.14 -11.80
CA GLY A 197 3.40 19.72 -11.59
C GLY A 197 3.63 19.27 -10.13
N PRO A 198 3.20 18.07 -9.77
CA PRO A 198 3.41 17.52 -8.42
C PRO A 198 4.88 17.16 -8.15
N ASP A 199 5.40 17.43 -6.97
CA ASP A 199 6.76 17.05 -6.53
C ASP A 199 6.93 15.53 -6.47
N VAL A 200 5.86 14.82 -6.07
CA VAL A 200 5.82 13.37 -5.99
C VAL A 200 4.56 12.84 -6.66
N ILE A 201 4.72 11.85 -7.53
CA ILE A 201 3.58 11.09 -8.04
C ILE A 201 3.71 9.63 -7.57
N ILE A 202 2.68 9.12 -6.88
CA ILE A 202 2.58 7.72 -6.47
C ILE A 202 1.61 7.01 -7.41
N GLU A 203 2.12 6.06 -8.18
CA GLU A 203 1.36 5.26 -9.15
C GLU A 203 0.89 3.96 -8.48
N ALA A 204 -0.43 3.80 -8.28
CA ALA A 204 -1.04 2.68 -7.57
C ALA A 204 -2.08 1.90 -8.39
N VAL A 205 -2.10 2.06 -9.72
CA VAL A 205 -3.02 1.37 -10.65
C VAL A 205 -2.36 0.18 -11.33
N GLY A 206 -1.14 0.38 -11.84
CA GLY A 206 -0.37 -0.66 -12.52
C GLY A 206 -0.75 -0.85 -13.99
N ASN A 207 -0.92 0.21 -14.75
CA ASN A 207 -1.09 0.11 -16.19
C ASN A 207 -0.18 1.07 -16.96
N ALA A 208 0.00 0.84 -18.28
CA ALA A 208 0.93 1.60 -19.09
C ALA A 208 0.56 3.08 -19.21
N MET A 209 -0.72 3.44 -19.18
CA MET A 209 -1.15 4.83 -19.27
C MET A 209 -0.81 5.59 -18.00
N THR A 210 -1.14 5.04 -16.84
CA THR A 210 -0.88 5.68 -15.54
C THR A 210 0.60 5.78 -15.23
N TYR A 211 1.41 4.79 -15.64
CA TYR A 211 2.87 4.87 -15.54
C TYR A 211 3.44 6.01 -16.40
N ARG A 212 2.99 6.15 -17.66
CA ARG A 212 3.41 7.26 -18.52
C ARG A 212 2.97 8.58 -17.96
N ALA A 213 1.70 8.71 -17.59
CA ALA A 213 1.18 9.91 -16.97
C ALA A 213 1.99 10.33 -15.73
N ALA A 214 2.36 9.39 -14.86
CA ALA A 214 3.18 9.70 -13.70
C ALA A 214 4.55 10.30 -14.07
N VAL A 215 5.18 9.81 -15.14
CA VAL A 215 6.48 10.33 -15.64
C VAL A 215 6.31 11.66 -16.36
N ASP A 216 5.25 11.81 -17.14
CA ASP A 216 5.01 13.01 -17.95
C ASP A 216 4.61 14.21 -17.07
N GLU A 217 3.79 13.98 -16.04
CA GLU A 217 3.20 15.02 -15.20
C GLU A 217 4.02 15.40 -13.97
N VAL A 218 4.97 14.58 -13.53
CA VAL A 218 5.79 14.93 -12.36
C VAL A 218 6.61 16.19 -12.61
N ALA A 219 6.78 17.02 -11.58
CA ALA A 219 7.57 18.24 -11.64
C ALA A 219 9.03 17.98 -12.06
N TYR A 220 9.73 19.02 -12.51
CA TYR A 220 11.20 19.00 -12.60
C TYR A 220 11.81 18.66 -11.25
N THR A 221 12.83 17.83 -11.22
CA THR A 221 13.48 17.28 -10.02
C THR A 221 12.55 16.43 -9.12
N GLY A 222 11.38 16.07 -9.65
CA GLY A 222 10.37 15.33 -8.91
C GLY A 222 10.64 13.83 -8.83
N ARG A 223 9.76 13.12 -8.13
CA ARG A 223 9.89 11.70 -7.79
C ARG A 223 8.64 10.94 -8.19
N VAL A 224 8.80 9.89 -9.00
CA VAL A 224 7.73 8.93 -9.32
C VAL A 224 7.93 7.67 -8.50
N VAL A 225 6.91 7.26 -7.75
CA VAL A 225 6.92 6.03 -6.94
C VAL A 225 5.91 5.04 -7.51
N CYS A 226 6.40 3.90 -7.97
CA CYS A 226 5.60 2.85 -8.60
C CYS A 226 5.27 1.76 -7.58
N ILE A 227 3.98 1.53 -7.32
CA ILE A 227 3.46 0.43 -6.51
C ILE A 227 2.76 -0.59 -7.41
N GLY A 228 1.97 -0.10 -8.38
CA GLY A 228 1.15 -0.93 -9.27
C GLY A 228 2.01 -1.82 -10.17
N TYR A 229 1.57 -3.06 -10.39
CA TYR A 229 2.23 -3.99 -11.31
C TYR A 229 1.63 -3.88 -12.70
N ALA A 230 2.37 -3.32 -13.65
CA ALA A 230 1.96 -3.33 -15.06
C ALA A 230 2.07 -4.75 -15.64
N LYS A 231 1.02 -5.20 -16.35
CA LYS A 231 0.97 -6.53 -16.96
C LYS A 231 1.79 -6.63 -18.26
N SER A 232 2.23 -5.51 -18.80
CA SER A 232 3.01 -5.43 -20.04
C SER A 232 4.15 -4.43 -19.89
N ALA A 233 5.13 -4.50 -20.78
CA ALA A 233 6.19 -3.50 -20.85
C ALA A 233 5.62 -2.10 -21.07
N VAL A 234 6.22 -1.11 -20.42
CA VAL A 234 5.87 0.30 -20.55
C VAL A 234 7.02 1.03 -21.23
N GLU A 235 6.74 1.65 -22.37
CA GLU A 235 7.72 2.44 -23.12
C GLU A 235 7.69 3.90 -22.62
N PHE A 236 8.88 4.48 -22.47
CA PHE A 236 9.08 5.85 -22.05
C PHE A 236 10.01 6.60 -23.02
N ASN A 237 9.74 7.90 -23.20
CA ASN A 237 10.72 8.81 -23.78
C ASN A 237 11.78 9.13 -22.71
N THR A 238 12.90 8.42 -22.76
CA THR A 238 13.96 8.56 -21.74
C THR A 238 14.60 9.96 -21.70
N GLY A 239 14.47 10.76 -22.77
CA GLY A 239 14.90 12.15 -22.78
C GLY A 239 14.23 13.01 -21.70
N ILE A 240 13.02 12.61 -21.27
CA ILE A 240 12.30 13.32 -20.21
C ILE A 240 12.96 13.12 -18.84
N PHE A 241 13.55 11.95 -18.60
CA PHE A 241 14.24 11.65 -17.34
C PHE A 241 15.43 12.57 -17.13
N VAL A 242 16.22 12.76 -18.21
CA VAL A 242 17.40 13.63 -18.17
C VAL A 242 16.99 15.09 -18.10
N ARG A 243 16.02 15.52 -18.93
CA ARG A 243 15.59 16.92 -19.00
C ARG A 243 14.96 17.41 -17.70
N LYS A 244 14.12 16.57 -17.06
CA LYS A 244 13.45 16.91 -15.79
C LYS A 244 14.28 16.53 -14.56
N GLU A 245 15.39 15.76 -14.72
CA GLU A 245 16.21 15.23 -13.62
C GLU A 245 15.35 14.47 -12.57
N ILE A 246 14.43 13.62 -13.03
CA ILE A 246 13.48 12.91 -12.16
C ILE A 246 14.07 11.63 -11.58
N GLU A 247 13.52 11.22 -10.43
CA GLU A 247 13.76 9.90 -9.85
C GLU A 247 12.55 8.98 -10.09
N ILE A 248 12.81 7.74 -10.56
CA ILE A 248 11.79 6.69 -10.64
C ILE A 248 12.13 5.60 -9.61
N LEU A 249 11.21 5.38 -8.67
CA LEU A 249 11.40 4.57 -7.48
C LEU A 249 10.38 3.43 -7.46
N GLY A 250 10.84 2.19 -7.38
CA GLY A 250 9.98 1.05 -7.07
C GLY A 250 9.65 1.02 -5.57
N SER A 251 8.40 0.72 -5.24
CA SER A 251 7.92 0.43 -3.89
C SER A 251 7.31 -0.96 -3.87
N ARG A 252 7.72 -1.80 -2.93
CA ARG A 252 7.23 -3.18 -2.80
C ARG A 252 6.89 -3.49 -1.37
N ASN A 253 5.68 -4.01 -1.13
CA ASN A 253 5.24 -4.43 0.20
C ASN A 253 5.48 -3.32 1.26
N CYS A 254 5.92 -3.70 2.45
CA CYS A 254 6.31 -2.80 3.52
C CYS A 254 7.52 -3.34 4.28
N THR A 255 8.16 -2.52 5.10
CA THR A 255 9.23 -2.93 6.02
C THR A 255 8.78 -2.83 7.48
N ASP A 256 8.72 -1.63 8.00
CA ASP A 256 8.51 -1.36 9.43
C ASP A 256 7.30 -0.42 9.67
N GLU A 257 6.40 -0.29 8.68
CA GLU A 257 5.27 0.63 8.71
C GLU A 257 4.08 0.13 9.56
N PHE A 258 4.04 -1.13 10.01
CA PHE A 258 2.95 -1.68 10.83
C PHE A 258 2.64 -0.83 12.07
N PRO A 259 3.61 -0.47 12.92
CA PRO A 259 3.33 0.37 14.10
C PRO A 259 2.78 1.75 13.73
N GLU A 260 3.29 2.37 12.65
CA GLU A 260 2.83 3.68 12.18
C GLU A 260 1.37 3.62 11.73
N VAL A 261 1.00 2.58 10.95
CA VAL A 261 -0.38 2.39 10.49
C VAL A 261 -1.34 2.07 11.64
N ILE A 262 -0.93 1.23 12.58
CA ILE A 262 -1.72 0.92 13.79
C ILE A 262 -2.01 2.22 14.55
N ALA A 263 -0.98 3.03 14.84
CA ALA A 263 -1.15 4.31 15.52
C ALA A 263 -2.05 5.29 14.73
N TYR A 264 -1.95 5.31 13.42
CA TYR A 264 -2.80 6.12 12.55
C TYR A 264 -4.28 5.69 12.63
N LEU A 265 -4.55 4.38 12.57
CA LEU A 265 -5.91 3.83 12.73
C LEU A 265 -6.47 4.07 14.14
N GLU A 266 -5.65 3.87 15.20
CA GLU A 266 -6.03 4.14 16.59
C GLU A 266 -6.39 5.61 16.84
N ALA A 267 -5.86 6.52 16.06
CA ALA A 267 -6.21 7.93 16.09
C ALA A 267 -7.57 8.25 15.42
N GLY A 268 -8.24 7.24 14.83
CA GLY A 268 -9.56 7.38 14.19
C GLY A 268 -9.55 8.24 12.92
N LYS A 269 -8.40 8.40 12.26
CA LYS A 269 -8.25 9.30 11.10
C LYS A 269 -8.63 8.65 9.76
N PHE A 270 -8.89 7.35 9.72
CA PHE A 270 -9.17 6.62 8.49
C PHE A 270 -10.64 6.20 8.42
N PRO A 271 -11.34 6.40 7.30
CA PRO A 271 -12.76 6.07 7.14
C PRO A 271 -12.97 4.56 6.87
N VAL A 272 -12.75 3.73 7.88
CA VAL A 272 -12.70 2.26 7.80
C VAL A 272 -13.94 1.65 7.15
N GLU A 273 -15.13 2.08 7.57
CA GLU A 273 -16.39 1.50 7.07
C GLU A 273 -16.67 1.87 5.60
N ASP A 274 -16.09 2.98 5.11
CA ASP A 274 -16.28 3.40 3.71
C ASP A 274 -15.41 2.62 2.72
N VAL A 275 -14.26 2.09 3.17
CA VAL A 275 -13.34 1.34 2.31
C VAL A 275 -13.64 -0.15 2.25
N ILE A 276 -14.42 -0.67 3.18
CA ILE A 276 -14.84 -2.07 3.21
C ILE A 276 -16.09 -2.24 2.37
N SER A 277 -15.95 -2.81 1.18
CA SER A 277 -17.06 -2.97 0.25
C SER A 277 -18.09 -4.01 0.71
N LYS A 278 -17.66 -5.07 1.40
CA LYS A 278 -18.53 -6.16 1.87
C LYS A 278 -17.83 -6.99 2.96
N THR A 279 -18.62 -7.43 3.94
CA THR A 279 -18.24 -8.48 4.90
C THR A 279 -19.16 -9.68 4.71
N VAL A 280 -18.62 -10.89 4.67
CA VAL A 280 -19.33 -12.17 4.46
C VAL A 280 -19.00 -13.14 5.57
#